data_2bcd1739ee6254aec233d4c36193ee8d
#
_entry.id   2bcd1739ee6254aec233d4c36193ee8d
#
_cell.length_a   1.000
_cell.length_b   1.000
_cell.length_c   1.000
_cell.angle_alpha   90.00
_cell.angle_beta   90.00
_cell.angle_gamma   90.00
#
_symmetry.space_group_name_H-M   'P 1'
#
loop_
_entity.id
_entity.type
_entity.pdbx_description
1 polymer ?
#
loop_
_entity_poly.entity_id
_entity_poly.type
_entity_poly.pdbx_seq_one_letter_code
_entity_poly.pdbx_strand_id
1 'polypeptide(L)'
;VVEENIDYLKSRTSSYITYSMIDHTNGAEAKMNISLMGWVIENICKNAIDAMDGRGAIEINISSIKKVICIDIKDTGKGIPKNKFTSIFKPGFTTKKRGWGLGLTLVKRIVEEYHGGKVFVLNSGADKGTTFRIELKEAFLKEV
;
A
#
# COMPACT_ATOMS: atom_id res chain seq x y z
N VAL A 1 9.38 -9.02 2.59
CA VAL A 1 9.20 -7.97 1.55
C VAL A 1 8.77 -6.66 2.18
N VAL A 2 7.71 -6.68 2.99
CA VAL A 2 7.21 -5.46 3.61
C VAL A 2 8.24 -4.84 4.55
N GLU A 3 8.81 -5.63 5.46
CA GLU A 3 9.79 -5.18 6.44
C GLU A 3 11.03 -4.56 5.79
N GLU A 4 11.57 -5.20 4.77
CA GLU A 4 12.74 -4.71 4.04
C GLU A 4 12.45 -3.39 3.32
N ASN A 5 11.27 -3.25 2.73
CA ASN A 5 10.86 -2.01 2.08
C ASN A 5 10.63 -0.88 3.10
N ILE A 6 10.11 -1.20 4.28
CA ILE A 6 9.97 -0.22 5.36
C ILE A 6 11.35 0.24 5.84
N ASP A 7 12.29 -0.66 6.04
CA ASP A 7 13.65 -0.31 6.43
C ASP A 7 14.33 0.59 5.39
N TYR A 8 14.16 0.27 4.11
CA TYR A 8 14.63 1.12 3.02
C TYR A 8 14.04 2.53 3.08
N LEU A 9 12.72 2.64 3.27
CA LEU A 9 12.02 3.92 3.34
C LEU A 9 12.46 4.74 4.56
N LYS A 10 12.63 4.11 5.72
CA LYS A 10 13.12 4.79 6.92
C LYS A 10 14.46 5.47 6.69
N SER A 11 15.36 4.84 5.93
CA SER A 11 16.67 5.39 5.62
C SER A 11 16.63 6.54 4.60
N ARG A 12 15.54 6.67 3.84
CA ARG A 12 15.40 7.61 2.72
C ARG A 12 14.40 8.73 2.97
N THR A 13 13.61 8.64 4.04
CA THR A 13 12.58 9.63 4.34
C THR A 13 12.92 10.44 5.57
N SER A 14 12.18 11.53 5.75
CA SER A 14 12.33 12.43 6.89
C SER A 14 12.13 11.70 8.22
N SER A 15 12.88 12.10 9.25
CA SER A 15 12.69 11.63 10.63
C SER A 15 11.32 12.02 11.22
N TYR A 16 10.54 12.85 10.54
CA TYR A 16 9.18 13.22 10.94
C TYR A 16 8.12 12.19 10.52
N ILE A 17 8.52 11.16 9.79
CA ILE A 17 7.66 10.04 9.44
C ILE A 17 7.97 8.88 10.38
N THR A 18 6.95 8.42 11.10
CA THR A 18 7.07 7.20 11.92
C THR A 18 6.43 6.02 11.18
N TYR A 19 7.06 4.86 11.29
CA TYR A 19 6.59 3.62 10.68
C TYR A 19 6.32 2.58 11.75
N SER A 20 5.20 1.88 11.64
CA SER A 20 4.91 0.71 12.44
C SER A 20 4.37 -0.41 11.55
N MET A 21 4.65 -1.65 11.92
CA MET A 21 4.19 -2.83 11.20
C MET A 21 3.79 -3.90 12.19
N ILE A 22 2.60 -4.48 11.98
CA ILE A 22 2.10 -5.60 12.77
C ILE A 22 1.69 -6.71 11.81
N ASP A 23 2.27 -7.88 11.98
CA ASP A 23 1.93 -9.07 11.21
C ASP A 23 1.08 -10.01 12.05
N HIS A 24 -0.19 -10.18 11.68
CA HIS A 24 -1.16 -11.03 12.36
C HIS A 24 -1.33 -12.40 11.67
N THR A 25 -0.50 -12.74 10.66
CA THR A 25 -0.75 -13.90 9.81
C THR A 25 -0.20 -15.22 10.34
N ASN A 26 0.59 -15.20 11.40
CA ASN A 26 1.28 -16.39 11.93
C ASN A 26 2.13 -17.10 10.85
N GLY A 27 2.77 -16.33 9.97
CA GLY A 27 3.65 -16.86 8.93
C GLY A 27 2.93 -17.28 7.64
N ALA A 28 1.69 -16.86 7.42
CA ALA A 28 1.02 -17.08 6.14
C ALA A 28 1.81 -16.44 4.99
N GLU A 29 1.83 -17.11 3.85
CA GLU A 29 2.61 -16.69 2.69
C GLU A 29 1.74 -16.49 1.47
N ALA A 30 2.13 -15.55 0.62
CA ALA A 30 1.52 -15.33 -0.69
C ALA A 30 2.59 -15.46 -1.78
N LYS A 31 2.18 -15.98 -2.93
CA LYS A 31 3.04 -16.02 -4.10
C LYS A 31 3.14 -14.63 -4.70
N MET A 32 4.36 -14.10 -4.84
CA MET A 32 4.55 -12.75 -5.37
C MET A 32 5.90 -12.59 -6.06
N ASN A 33 5.96 -11.61 -6.96
CA ASN A 33 7.23 -11.10 -7.45
C ASN A 33 7.75 -10.07 -6.45
N ILE A 34 8.85 -10.38 -5.77
CA ILE A 34 9.38 -9.58 -4.67
C ILE A 34 9.72 -8.15 -5.14
N SER A 35 10.36 -8.02 -6.30
CA SER A 35 10.75 -6.70 -6.83
C SER A 35 9.54 -5.85 -7.19
N LEU A 36 8.54 -6.43 -7.85
CA LEU A 36 7.32 -5.70 -8.24
C LEU A 36 6.49 -5.33 -7.02
N MET A 37 6.31 -6.25 -6.08
CA MET A 37 5.52 -5.97 -4.88
C MET A 37 6.23 -4.97 -3.96
N GLY A 38 7.55 -5.01 -3.88
CA GLY A 38 8.33 -4.00 -3.18
C GLY A 38 8.10 -2.61 -3.74
N TRP A 39 8.11 -2.49 -5.08
CA TRP A 39 7.80 -1.23 -5.77
C TRP A 39 6.39 -0.72 -5.45
N VAL A 40 5.41 -1.64 -5.41
CA VAL A 40 4.02 -1.30 -5.05
C VAL A 40 3.95 -0.69 -3.64
N ILE A 41 4.55 -1.36 -2.65
CA ILE A 41 4.55 -0.90 -1.27
C ILE A 41 5.23 0.46 -1.15
N GLU A 42 6.38 0.64 -1.79
CA GLU A 42 7.10 1.92 -1.78
C GLU A 42 6.27 3.04 -2.40
N ASN A 43 5.58 2.78 -3.49
CA ASN A 43 4.75 3.80 -4.15
C ASN A 43 3.53 4.20 -3.31
N ILE A 44 2.87 3.26 -2.67
CA ILE A 44 1.77 3.57 -1.77
C ILE A 44 2.28 4.38 -0.57
N CYS A 45 3.42 4.01 -0.01
CA CYS A 45 4.04 4.76 1.10
C CYS A 45 4.48 6.17 0.68
N LYS A 46 5.03 6.35 -0.52
CA LYS A 46 5.37 7.68 -1.05
C LYS A 46 4.14 8.57 -1.19
N ASN A 47 3.04 8.02 -1.69
CA ASN A 47 1.77 8.74 -1.75
C ASN A 47 1.26 9.12 -0.36
N ALA A 48 1.42 8.24 0.62
CA ALA A 48 1.07 8.51 2.00
C ALA A 48 1.90 9.68 2.57
N ILE A 49 3.20 9.67 2.33
CA ILE A 49 4.12 10.73 2.77
C ILE A 49 3.71 12.08 2.17
N ASP A 50 3.38 12.10 0.87
CA ASP A 50 2.91 13.32 0.21
C ASP A 50 1.58 13.82 0.81
N ALA A 51 0.66 12.92 1.10
CA ALA A 51 -0.62 13.26 1.71
C ALA A 51 -0.48 13.79 3.15
N MET A 52 0.61 13.46 3.82
CA MET A 52 0.96 13.93 5.16
C MET A 52 1.87 15.17 5.16
N ASP A 53 2.24 15.66 3.98
CA ASP A 53 3.21 16.76 3.83
C ASP A 53 4.54 16.48 4.53
N GLY A 54 4.99 15.23 4.47
CA GLY A 54 6.27 14.79 5.03
C GLY A 54 6.31 14.61 6.55
N ARG A 55 5.17 14.68 7.22
CA ARG A 55 5.08 14.56 8.69
C ARG A 55 3.86 13.78 9.11
N GLY A 56 4.05 12.68 9.80
CA GLY A 56 2.96 11.84 10.27
C GLY A 56 3.37 10.41 10.55
N ALA A 57 2.43 9.48 10.45
CA ALA A 57 2.64 8.08 10.74
C ALA A 57 2.10 7.19 9.62
N ILE A 58 2.88 6.17 9.27
CA ILE A 58 2.45 5.07 8.41
C ILE A 58 2.37 3.82 9.27
N GLU A 59 1.21 3.19 9.28
CA GLU A 59 0.95 1.95 10.00
C GLU A 59 0.60 0.87 8.97
N ILE A 60 1.31 -0.25 9.02
CA ILE A 60 1.08 -1.39 8.14
C ILE A 60 0.61 -2.56 8.97
N ASN A 61 -0.57 -3.08 8.64
CA ASN A 61 -1.13 -4.27 9.26
C ASN A 61 -1.27 -5.36 8.21
N ILE A 62 -0.74 -6.53 8.50
CA ILE A 62 -0.84 -7.71 7.64
C ILE A 62 -1.73 -8.72 8.35
N SER A 63 -2.77 -9.17 7.68
CA SER A 63 -3.73 -10.13 8.23
C SER A 63 -4.08 -11.18 7.18
N SER A 64 -4.62 -12.31 7.61
CA SER A 64 -5.14 -13.34 6.73
C SER A 64 -6.61 -13.55 7.06
N ILE A 65 -7.48 -13.34 6.08
CA ILE A 65 -8.93 -13.47 6.20
C ILE A 65 -9.41 -14.42 5.12
N LYS A 66 -9.97 -15.58 5.49
CA LYS A 66 -10.50 -16.58 4.55
C LYS A 66 -9.51 -16.89 3.42
N LYS A 67 -8.24 -17.15 3.77
CA LYS A 67 -7.16 -17.49 2.84
C LYS A 67 -6.78 -16.36 1.88
N VAL A 68 -7.10 -15.14 2.24
CA VAL A 68 -6.65 -13.93 1.55
C VAL A 68 -5.74 -13.16 2.50
N ILE A 69 -4.53 -12.86 2.03
CA ILE A 69 -3.61 -12.00 2.79
C ILE A 69 -3.96 -10.56 2.47
N CYS A 70 -4.24 -9.78 3.50
CA CYS A 70 -4.53 -8.36 3.41
C CYS A 70 -3.35 -7.56 3.94
N ILE A 71 -2.85 -6.64 3.14
CA ILE A 71 -1.83 -5.67 3.56
C ILE A 71 -2.51 -4.30 3.60
N ASP A 72 -2.70 -3.77 4.80
CA ASP A 72 -3.32 -2.47 5.01
C ASP A 72 -2.24 -1.44 5.31
N ILE A 73 -2.16 -0.40 4.48
CA ILE A 73 -1.22 0.70 4.63
C ILE A 73 -2.00 1.96 4.97
N LYS A 74 -1.90 2.38 6.23
CA LYS A 74 -2.64 3.50 6.78
C LYS A 74 -1.73 4.70 7.00
N ASP A 75 -2.16 5.86 6.54
CA ASP A 75 -1.50 7.13 6.81
C ASP A 75 -2.38 8.06 7.66
N THR A 76 -1.80 9.15 8.11
CA THR A 76 -2.48 10.20 8.89
C THR A 76 -2.63 11.50 8.09
N GLY A 77 -2.72 11.39 6.77
CA GLY A 77 -2.75 12.52 5.85
C GLY A 77 -4.12 13.16 5.68
N LYS A 78 -4.23 13.95 4.63
CA LYS A 78 -5.42 14.78 4.34
C LYS A 78 -6.65 13.97 3.95
N GLY A 79 -6.49 12.72 3.56
CA GLY A 79 -7.59 11.87 3.11
C GLY A 79 -7.94 12.05 1.64
N ILE A 80 -8.82 11.17 1.16
CA ILE A 80 -9.31 11.14 -0.22
C ILE A 80 -10.84 11.19 -0.17
N PRO A 81 -11.48 12.06 -0.94
CA PRO A 81 -12.95 12.06 -1.05
C PRO A 81 -13.48 10.72 -1.59
N LYS A 82 -14.57 10.24 -1.03
CA LYS A 82 -15.15 8.94 -1.41
C LYS A 82 -15.42 8.80 -2.90
N ASN A 83 -15.85 9.87 -3.55
CA ASN A 83 -16.11 9.87 -4.99
C ASN A 83 -14.85 9.76 -5.85
N LYS A 84 -13.66 9.81 -5.24
CA LYS A 84 -12.37 9.67 -5.92
C LYS A 84 -11.66 8.35 -5.63
N PHE A 85 -12.23 7.47 -4.82
CA PHE A 85 -11.61 6.19 -4.44
C PHE A 85 -11.22 5.33 -5.64
N THR A 86 -11.99 5.40 -6.71
CA THR A 86 -11.72 4.63 -7.93
C THR A 86 -10.87 5.41 -8.93
N SER A 87 -11.16 6.71 -9.09
CA SER A 87 -10.50 7.53 -10.10
C SER A 87 -9.02 7.78 -9.84
N ILE A 88 -8.55 7.69 -8.59
CA ILE A 88 -7.14 7.86 -8.27
C ILE A 88 -6.24 6.80 -8.92
N PHE A 89 -6.80 5.66 -9.33
CA PHE A 89 -6.08 4.60 -10.04
C PHE A 89 -6.09 4.78 -11.56
N LYS A 90 -6.81 5.76 -12.08
CA LYS A 90 -6.87 6.02 -13.53
C LYS A 90 -5.62 6.77 -13.99
N PRO A 91 -5.15 6.49 -15.24
CA PRO A 91 -4.00 7.19 -15.78
C PRO A 91 -4.22 8.71 -15.79
N GLY A 92 -3.16 9.45 -15.45
CA GLY A 92 -3.18 10.90 -15.45
C GLY A 92 -3.78 11.54 -14.22
N PHE A 93 -4.34 10.78 -13.29
CA PHE A 93 -4.82 11.35 -12.03
C PHE A 93 -3.64 11.73 -11.14
N THR A 94 -3.50 13.00 -10.83
CA THR A 94 -2.49 13.49 -9.89
C THR A 94 -2.89 14.84 -9.33
N THR A 95 -2.66 15.04 -8.02
CA THR A 95 -2.76 16.34 -7.36
C THR A 95 -1.37 16.93 -7.10
N LYS A 96 -0.32 16.22 -7.52
CA LYS A 96 1.06 16.61 -7.30
C LYS A 96 1.53 17.56 -8.39
N LYS A 97 2.34 18.56 -8.03
CA LYS A 97 2.98 19.46 -8.98
C LYS A 97 4.00 18.73 -9.86
N ARG A 98 4.58 17.64 -9.37
CA ARG A 98 5.54 16.79 -10.06
C ARG A 98 5.04 15.36 -10.02
N GLY A 99 4.86 14.76 -11.16
CA GLY A 99 4.44 13.39 -11.30
C GLY A 99 3.56 13.24 -12.53
N TRP A 100 3.56 12.05 -13.08
CA TRP A 100 2.85 11.74 -14.32
C TRP A 100 1.46 11.15 -14.05
N GLY A 101 1.08 10.99 -12.77
CA GLY A 101 -0.17 10.37 -12.39
C GLY A 101 -0.24 8.89 -12.73
N LEU A 102 0.89 8.22 -12.85
CA LEU A 102 0.97 6.81 -13.26
C LEU A 102 1.28 5.85 -12.11
N GLY A 103 1.71 6.35 -10.94
CA GLY A 103 2.13 5.50 -9.82
C GLY A 103 1.04 4.54 -9.36
N LEU A 104 -0.14 5.04 -9.05
CA LEU A 104 -1.26 4.20 -8.61
C LEU A 104 -1.85 3.36 -9.75
N THR A 105 -1.81 3.84 -10.98
CA THR A 105 -2.20 3.05 -12.15
C THR A 105 -1.34 1.81 -12.30
N LEU A 106 -0.02 1.97 -12.15
CA LEU A 106 0.93 0.86 -12.21
C LEU A 106 0.80 -0.05 -10.99
N VAL A 107 0.56 0.50 -9.81
CA VAL A 107 0.29 -0.28 -8.59
C VAL A 107 -0.89 -1.23 -8.85
N LYS A 108 -2.00 -0.71 -9.35
CA LYS A 108 -3.18 -1.52 -9.66
C LYS A 108 -2.88 -2.62 -10.68
N ARG A 109 -2.15 -2.27 -11.74
CA ARG A 109 -1.76 -3.22 -12.78
C ARG A 109 -0.91 -4.35 -12.22
N ILE A 110 0.09 -4.02 -11.41
CA ILE A 110 0.98 -5.02 -10.81
C ILE A 110 0.20 -5.94 -9.87
N VAL A 111 -0.62 -5.39 -8.99
CA VAL A 111 -1.38 -6.19 -8.03
C VAL A 111 -2.44 -7.04 -8.73
N GLU A 112 -3.20 -6.48 -9.64
CA GLU A 112 -4.36 -7.14 -10.23
C GLU A 112 -4.01 -7.99 -11.44
N GLU A 113 -3.22 -7.48 -12.39
CA GLU A 113 -2.87 -8.23 -13.60
C GLU A 113 -1.76 -9.24 -13.38
N TYR A 114 -0.69 -8.87 -12.68
CA TYR A 114 0.45 -9.77 -12.46
C TYR A 114 0.28 -10.72 -11.28
N HIS A 115 -0.47 -10.32 -10.26
CA HIS A 115 -0.61 -11.12 -9.04
C HIS A 115 -2.03 -11.68 -8.84
N GLY A 116 -2.99 -11.27 -9.64
CA GLY A 116 -4.37 -11.72 -9.52
C GLY A 116 -5.04 -11.29 -8.21
N GLY A 117 -4.51 -10.25 -7.58
CA GLY A 117 -5.03 -9.70 -6.34
C GLY A 117 -5.93 -8.50 -6.56
N LYS A 118 -6.11 -7.71 -5.51
CA LYS A 118 -6.89 -6.48 -5.54
C LYS A 118 -6.15 -5.39 -4.77
N VAL A 119 -6.29 -4.14 -5.21
CA VAL A 119 -5.84 -2.96 -4.48
C VAL A 119 -6.92 -1.90 -4.53
N PHE A 120 -7.23 -1.32 -3.38
CA PHE A 120 -8.31 -0.33 -3.29
C PHE A 120 -8.15 0.52 -2.02
N VAL A 121 -8.88 1.63 -1.98
CA VAL A 121 -8.99 2.44 -0.77
C VAL A 121 -10.00 1.76 0.14
N LEU A 122 -9.53 1.24 1.29
CA LEU A 122 -10.39 0.58 2.27
C LEU A 122 -11.27 1.60 3.00
N ASN A 123 -10.65 2.67 3.47
CA ASN A 123 -11.36 3.82 4.05
C ASN A 123 -10.49 5.07 3.97
N SER A 124 -11.14 6.21 4.03
CA SER A 124 -10.51 7.51 4.09
C SER A 124 -11.51 8.55 4.59
N GLY A 125 -11.03 9.62 5.19
CA GLY A 125 -11.85 10.73 5.61
C GLY A 125 -11.05 12.02 5.68
N ALA A 126 -11.73 13.16 5.58
CA ALA A 126 -11.10 14.47 5.66
C ALA A 126 -10.30 14.59 6.95
N ASP A 127 -9.00 14.82 6.83
CA ASP A 127 -8.02 14.93 7.93
C ASP A 127 -7.96 13.70 8.86
N LYS A 128 -8.50 12.56 8.43
CA LYS A 128 -8.47 11.30 9.19
C LYS A 128 -7.52 10.27 8.58
N GLY A 129 -6.85 10.64 7.48
CA GLY A 129 -5.94 9.77 6.77
C GLY A 129 -6.64 8.79 5.83
N THR A 130 -5.84 7.92 5.26
CA THR A 130 -6.28 6.95 4.25
C THR A 130 -5.69 5.59 4.55
N THR A 131 -6.47 4.54 4.33
CA THR A 131 -5.98 3.16 4.36
C THR A 131 -6.15 2.55 2.98
N PHE A 132 -5.04 2.14 2.37
CA PHE A 132 -5.01 1.31 1.18
C PHE A 132 -4.94 -0.15 1.58
N ARG A 133 -5.72 -0.99 0.92
CA ARG A 133 -5.65 -2.45 1.12
C ARG A 133 -5.17 -3.15 -0.14
N ILE A 134 -4.20 -4.03 0.01
CA ILE A 134 -3.77 -4.99 -1.00
C ILE A 134 -4.26 -6.36 -0.55
N GLU A 135 -4.95 -7.07 -1.43
CA GLU A 135 -5.40 -8.44 -1.18
C GLU A 135 -4.66 -9.40 -2.11
N LEU A 136 -4.05 -10.42 -1.54
CA LEU A 136 -3.35 -11.48 -2.27
C LEU A 136 -3.85 -12.83 -1.79
N LYS A 137 -3.99 -13.79 -2.71
CA LYS A 137 -4.36 -15.16 -2.33
C LYS A 137 -3.23 -15.79 -1.51
N GLU A 138 -3.60 -16.44 -0.41
CA GLU A 138 -2.65 -17.20 0.37
C GLU A 138 -2.12 -18.38 -0.46
N ALA A 139 -0.81 -18.57 -0.44
CA ALA A 139 -0.18 -19.70 -1.12
C ALA A 139 -0.31 -20.96 -0.26
N PHE A 140 -0.87 -22.01 -0.83
CA PHE A 140 -0.85 -23.35 -0.21
C PHE A 140 0.39 -24.08 -0.66
N LEU A 141 1.23 -24.46 0.29
CA LEU A 141 2.20 -25.52 0.05
C LEU A 141 1.41 -26.81 -0.04
N LYS A 142 1.26 -27.36 -1.24
CA LYS A 142 0.78 -28.74 -1.39
C LYS A 142 1.85 -29.64 -0.79
N GLU A 143 1.50 -30.31 0.30
CA GLU A 143 2.28 -31.47 0.73
C GLU A 143 2.20 -32.53 -0.38
N VAL A 144 3.36 -32.85 -0.91
CA VAL A 144 3.50 -33.92 -1.90
C VAL A 144 3.71 -35.22 -1.16
#